data_cb617f346321edbf5a8d3fc74b505434
#
_entry.id   cb617f346321edbf5a8d3fc74b505434
#
_cell.length_a   1.000
_cell.length_b   1.000
_cell.length_c   1.000
_cell.angle_alpha   90.00
_cell.angle_beta   90.00
_cell.angle_gamma   90.00
#
_symmetry.space_group_name_H-M   'P 1'
#
loop_
_entity.id
_entity.type
_entity.pdbx_description
1 polymer ?
#
loop_
_entity_poly.entity_id
_entity_poly.type
_entity_poly.pdbx_seq_one_letter_code
_entity_poly.pdbx_strand_id
1 'polypeptide(L)'
;AHPYIRVRDLNDATVLILTPEMLYVDNDIQMSISRYIVNTGDLIISVVGTIGLTSYIGKTLDGANLTENCNKLTSFEGDIASWVYFYFLSSLGLEAIRLEIVGAVQIKLPLKNLKSIEVPFIPTYEMKKIVPVLNKIIKVIQENLIESLALTKLRDALLPKIMSGDIDIQNINIT
;
A
#
# COMPACT_ATOMS: atom_id res chain seq x y z
N ALA A 1 16.95 -2.00 -11.52
CA ALA A 1 16.54 -1.09 -10.45
C ALA A 1 15.18 -1.53 -9.89
N HIS A 2 14.97 -1.42 -8.57
CA HIS A 2 13.79 -1.89 -7.86
C HIS A 2 13.06 -0.71 -7.21
N PRO A 3 11.72 -0.66 -7.24
CA PRO A 3 10.96 0.41 -6.60
C PRO A 3 11.30 0.51 -5.11
N TYR A 4 11.37 1.74 -4.59
CA TYR A 4 11.67 2.02 -3.19
C TYR A 4 10.53 2.77 -2.54
N ILE A 5 9.86 2.12 -1.59
CA ILE A 5 8.66 2.61 -0.90
C ILE A 5 9.08 3.41 0.33
N ARG A 6 8.64 4.65 0.40
CA ARG A 6 8.89 5.58 1.52
C ARG A 6 7.60 5.81 2.32
N VAL A 7 7.71 6.36 3.53
CA VAL A 7 6.53 6.72 4.35
C VAL A 7 5.57 7.65 3.59
N ARG A 8 6.10 8.62 2.82
CA ARG A 8 5.27 9.55 2.03
C ARG A 8 4.43 8.86 0.96
N ASP A 9 4.86 7.70 0.49
CA ASP A 9 4.16 6.96 -0.56
C ASP A 9 2.95 6.17 0.01
N LEU A 10 2.84 6.09 1.37
CA LEU A 10 1.71 5.50 2.08
C LEU A 10 0.57 6.49 2.34
N ASN A 11 0.79 7.79 2.11
CA ASN A 11 -0.23 8.80 2.35
C ASN A 11 -1.45 8.53 1.46
N ASP A 12 -2.62 8.36 2.09
CA ASP A 12 -3.91 8.10 1.46
C ASP A 12 -3.99 6.80 0.62
N ALA A 13 -2.91 6.02 0.58
CA ALA A 13 -2.84 4.79 -0.19
C ALA A 13 -3.36 3.59 0.60
N THR A 14 -4.58 3.17 0.30
CA THR A 14 -5.14 1.93 0.84
C THR A 14 -4.43 0.69 0.28
N VAL A 15 -4.27 0.60 -1.04
CA VAL A 15 -3.45 -0.40 -1.73
C VAL A 15 -2.34 0.33 -2.45
N LEU A 16 -1.09 -0.03 -2.18
CA LEU A 16 0.05 0.55 -2.89
C LEU A 16 0.24 -0.11 -4.25
N ILE A 17 0.35 0.73 -5.26
CA ILE A 17 0.72 0.36 -6.63
C ILE A 17 1.93 1.17 -7.08
N LEU A 18 2.62 0.70 -8.10
CA LEU A 18 3.74 1.44 -8.69
C LEU A 18 3.23 2.74 -9.33
N THR A 19 3.80 3.86 -8.89
CA THR A 19 3.53 5.19 -9.46
C THR A 19 4.79 5.80 -10.06
N PRO A 20 4.66 6.78 -10.99
CA PRO A 20 5.81 7.43 -11.62
C PRO A 20 6.73 8.18 -10.64
N GLU A 21 6.20 8.59 -9.49
CA GLU A 21 6.92 9.39 -8.49
C GLU A 21 7.77 8.55 -7.53
N MET A 22 7.67 7.22 -7.60
CA MET A 22 8.46 6.32 -6.77
C MET A 22 9.94 6.38 -7.13
N LEU A 23 10.78 6.33 -6.10
CA LEU A 23 12.21 6.18 -6.27
C LEU A 23 12.57 4.72 -6.55
N TYR A 24 13.81 4.51 -6.95
CA TYR A 24 14.34 3.19 -7.25
C TYR A 24 15.70 3.00 -6.56
N VAL A 25 16.01 1.77 -6.21
CA VAL A 25 17.33 1.35 -5.75
C VAL A 25 17.94 0.36 -6.75
N ASP A 26 19.27 0.35 -6.83
CA ASP A 26 20.00 -0.57 -7.68
C ASP A 26 20.08 -1.98 -7.06
N ASN A 27 20.45 -2.97 -7.87
CA ASN A 27 20.53 -4.37 -7.45
C ASN A 27 21.46 -4.58 -6.24
N ASP A 28 22.60 -3.89 -6.19
CA ASP A 28 23.57 -4.03 -5.10
C ASP A 28 22.99 -3.49 -3.78
N ILE A 29 22.28 -2.36 -3.85
CA ILE A 29 21.56 -1.80 -2.70
C ILE A 29 20.46 -2.77 -2.29
N GLN A 30 19.64 -3.27 -3.22
CA GLN A 30 18.58 -4.22 -2.92
C GLN A 30 19.10 -5.46 -2.20
N MET A 31 20.21 -6.03 -2.65
CA MET A 31 20.84 -7.18 -1.99
C MET A 31 21.28 -6.85 -0.56
N SER A 32 21.86 -5.68 -0.34
CA SER A 32 22.33 -5.25 0.99
C SER A 32 21.17 -5.02 1.99
N ILE A 33 20.00 -4.65 1.49
CA ILE A 33 18.78 -4.39 2.28
C ILE A 33 17.68 -5.43 2.03
N SER A 34 18.04 -6.65 1.67
CA SER A 34 17.10 -7.72 1.27
C SER A 34 16.01 -8.02 2.30
N ARG A 35 16.28 -7.79 3.61
CA ARG A 35 15.27 -7.90 4.68
C ARG A 35 14.07 -6.96 4.51
N TYR A 36 14.23 -5.89 3.74
CA TYR A 36 13.20 -4.89 3.47
C TYR A 36 12.46 -5.13 2.14
N ILE A 37 12.73 -6.23 1.44
CA ILE A 37 11.97 -6.60 0.24
C ILE A 37 10.55 -6.98 0.68
N VAL A 38 9.56 -6.42 -0.01
CA VAL A 38 8.13 -6.71 0.17
C VAL A 38 7.59 -7.47 -1.04
N ASN A 39 6.56 -8.26 -0.81
CA ASN A 39 5.90 -9.03 -1.85
C ASN A 39 4.41 -8.68 -1.91
N THR A 40 3.78 -9.02 -3.02
CA THR A 40 2.33 -8.88 -3.17
C THR A 40 1.60 -9.55 -2.00
N GLY A 41 0.71 -8.82 -1.37
CA GLY A 41 -0.06 -9.32 -0.23
C GLY A 41 0.56 -9.04 1.14
N ASP A 42 1.80 -8.57 1.21
CA ASP A 42 2.36 -8.06 2.46
C ASP A 42 1.60 -6.80 2.89
N LEU A 43 1.51 -6.59 4.19
CA LEU A 43 1.07 -5.32 4.76
C LEU A 43 2.29 -4.54 5.22
N ILE A 44 2.23 -3.24 5.08
CA ILE A 44 3.25 -2.35 5.61
C ILE A 44 2.61 -1.32 6.54
N ILE A 45 3.34 -0.97 7.58
CA ILE A 45 2.94 0.04 8.55
C ILE A 45 4.10 0.99 8.83
N SER A 46 3.83 2.28 8.80
CA SER A 46 4.82 3.31 9.14
C SER A 46 5.04 3.36 10.66
N VAL A 47 6.31 3.41 11.07
CA VAL A 47 6.71 3.35 12.50
C VAL A 47 7.50 4.58 12.95
N VAL A 48 7.88 5.46 12.03
CA VAL A 48 8.55 6.73 12.26
C VAL A 48 7.97 7.78 11.30
N GLY A 49 7.91 9.03 11.73
CA GLY A 49 7.27 10.12 10.98
C GLY A 49 5.77 10.13 11.22
N THR A 50 4.96 10.04 10.18
CA THR A 50 3.52 9.79 10.32
C THR A 50 3.32 8.33 10.66
N ILE A 51 3.09 8.02 11.94
CA ILE A 51 3.00 6.66 12.46
C ILE A 51 1.61 6.08 12.21
N GLY A 52 1.56 4.77 11.89
CA GLY A 52 0.31 4.01 11.78
C GLY A 52 -0.32 4.04 10.39
N LEU A 53 0.30 4.69 9.40
CA LEU A 53 -0.14 4.54 8.02
C LEU A 53 0.03 3.08 7.62
N THR A 54 -1.07 2.43 7.30
CA THR A 54 -1.08 1.01 6.93
C THR A 54 -1.53 0.86 5.48
N SER A 55 -0.77 0.10 4.69
CA SER A 55 -1.07 -0.14 3.28
C SER A 55 -0.86 -1.60 2.90
N TYR A 56 -1.63 -2.06 1.92
CA TYR A 56 -1.52 -3.39 1.32
C TYR A 56 -0.63 -3.32 0.07
N ILE A 57 0.34 -4.23 -0.07
CA ILE A 57 1.24 -4.27 -1.24
C ILE A 57 0.52 -4.89 -2.43
N GLY A 58 0.30 -4.06 -3.45
CA GLY A 58 -0.29 -4.49 -4.72
C GLY A 58 0.71 -5.16 -5.65
N LYS A 59 0.19 -5.84 -6.67
CA LYS A 59 0.96 -6.67 -7.61
C LYS A 59 2.08 -5.95 -8.34
N THR A 60 1.93 -4.65 -8.59
CA THR A 60 2.91 -3.86 -9.34
C THR A 60 4.15 -3.50 -8.50
N LEU A 61 4.12 -3.79 -7.20
CA LEU A 61 5.22 -3.56 -6.25
C LEU A 61 5.80 -4.86 -5.68
N ASP A 62 5.53 -6.00 -6.33
CA ASP A 62 6.16 -7.26 -5.98
C ASP A 62 7.69 -7.15 -6.10
N GLY A 63 8.41 -7.52 -5.05
CA GLY A 63 9.87 -7.38 -5.00
C GLY A 63 10.38 -5.96 -4.79
N ALA A 64 9.54 -4.98 -4.45
CA ALA A 64 9.97 -3.63 -4.08
C ALA A 64 10.70 -3.59 -2.74
N ASN A 65 11.50 -2.55 -2.52
CA ASN A 65 12.16 -2.32 -1.23
C ASN A 65 11.39 -1.33 -0.38
N LEU A 66 11.37 -1.58 0.93
CA LEU A 66 10.73 -0.75 1.93
C LEU A 66 11.78 0.07 2.70
N THR A 67 11.46 1.31 3.05
CA THR A 67 12.26 2.12 3.97
C THR A 67 12.29 1.52 5.37
N GLU A 68 13.37 1.74 6.13
CA GLU A 68 13.50 1.37 7.53
C GLU A 68 12.48 2.05 8.47
N ASN A 69 11.85 3.13 8.01
CA ASN A 69 10.79 3.83 8.75
C ASN A 69 9.42 3.14 8.69
N CYS A 70 9.38 2.00 8.03
CA CYS A 70 8.19 1.14 7.95
C CYS A 70 8.55 -0.28 8.35
N ASN A 71 7.60 -0.98 8.94
CA ASN A 71 7.66 -2.42 9.15
C ASN A 71 6.74 -3.14 8.18
N LYS A 72 7.12 -4.35 7.77
CA LYS A 72 6.27 -5.25 7.00
C LYS A 72 5.69 -6.34 7.89
N LEU A 73 4.43 -6.67 7.66
CA LEU A 73 3.75 -7.83 8.21
C LEU A 73 3.56 -8.82 7.05
N THR A 74 4.09 -10.00 7.21
CA THR A 74 4.20 -11.01 6.14
C THR A 74 3.92 -12.40 6.72
N SER A 75 3.91 -13.41 5.86
CA SER A 75 3.76 -14.81 6.25
C SER A 75 2.46 -15.08 7.02
N PHE A 76 1.38 -14.50 6.58
CA PHE A 76 0.07 -14.74 7.16
C PHE A 76 -0.34 -16.21 6.96
N GLU A 77 -0.77 -16.87 8.05
CA GLU A 77 -1.36 -18.20 7.96
C GLU A 77 -2.73 -18.10 7.28
N GLY A 78 -2.89 -18.82 6.20
CA GLY A 78 -4.08 -18.69 5.35
C GLY A 78 -4.16 -17.30 4.71
N ASP A 79 -5.31 -16.99 4.16
CA ASP A 79 -5.52 -15.75 3.39
C ASP A 79 -6.11 -14.63 4.27
N ILE A 80 -5.52 -14.42 5.46
CA ILE A 80 -6.03 -13.48 6.47
C ILE A 80 -5.41 -12.07 6.39
N ALA A 81 -4.49 -11.82 5.46
CA ALA A 81 -3.85 -10.50 5.31
C ALA A 81 -4.87 -9.38 5.17
N SER A 82 -5.94 -9.59 4.39
CA SER A 82 -7.01 -8.62 4.23
C SER A 82 -7.78 -8.34 5.53
N TRP A 83 -8.02 -9.36 6.37
CA TRP A 83 -8.64 -9.18 7.68
C TRP A 83 -7.79 -8.29 8.58
N VAL A 84 -6.50 -8.60 8.72
CA VAL A 84 -5.54 -7.82 9.49
C VAL A 84 -5.44 -6.39 8.96
N TYR A 85 -5.41 -6.23 7.64
CA TYR A 85 -5.38 -4.93 6.99
C TYR A 85 -6.59 -4.08 7.36
N PHE A 86 -7.81 -4.58 7.18
CA PHE A 86 -9.03 -3.83 7.51
C PHE A 86 -9.19 -3.58 9.02
N TYR A 87 -8.65 -4.47 9.86
CA TYR A 87 -8.57 -4.20 11.29
C TYR A 87 -7.73 -2.94 11.57
N PHE A 88 -6.52 -2.85 11.01
CA PHE A 88 -5.66 -1.67 11.21
C PHE A 88 -6.22 -0.37 10.61
N LEU A 89 -7.13 -0.45 9.64
CA LEU A 89 -7.85 0.72 9.12
C LEU A 89 -9.08 1.10 9.98
N SER A 90 -9.53 0.22 10.85
CA SER A 90 -10.67 0.49 11.72
C SER A 90 -10.29 1.42 12.88
N SER A 91 -11.30 2.06 13.49
CA SER A 91 -11.08 2.88 14.69
C SER A 91 -10.44 2.10 15.85
N LEU A 92 -10.76 0.81 15.99
CA LEU A 92 -10.17 -0.06 17.00
C LEU A 92 -8.69 -0.33 16.72
N GLY A 93 -8.32 -0.64 15.47
CA GLY A 93 -6.94 -0.87 15.08
C GLY A 93 -6.09 0.39 15.17
N LEU A 94 -6.62 1.54 14.77
CA LEU A 94 -5.94 2.83 14.91
C LEU A 94 -5.69 3.18 16.39
N GLU A 95 -6.65 2.92 17.26
CA GLU A 95 -6.48 3.13 18.70
C GLU A 95 -5.47 2.13 19.29
N ALA A 96 -5.49 0.87 18.88
CA ALA A 96 -4.49 -0.11 19.30
C ALA A 96 -3.07 0.32 18.91
N ILE A 97 -2.88 0.83 17.70
CA ILE A 97 -1.59 1.41 17.27
C ILE A 97 -1.22 2.61 18.15
N ARG A 98 -2.17 3.52 18.39
CA ARG A 98 -1.94 4.74 19.16
C ARG A 98 -1.45 4.45 20.59
N LEU A 99 -1.99 3.43 21.24
CA LEU A 99 -1.62 3.01 22.58
C LEU A 99 -0.19 2.45 22.67
N GLU A 100 0.33 1.93 21.56
CA GLU A 100 1.66 1.31 21.48
C GLU A 100 2.77 2.28 21.05
N ILE A 101 2.42 3.53 20.72
CA ILE A 101 3.38 4.57 20.37
C ILE A 101 4.10 5.06 21.61
N VAL A 102 5.41 5.20 21.53
CA VAL A 102 6.27 5.66 22.62
C VAL A 102 7.12 6.86 22.20
N GLY A 103 7.56 7.63 23.20
CA GLY A 103 8.47 8.77 23.05
C GLY A 103 7.78 10.12 23.19
N ALA A 104 8.48 11.08 23.80
CA ALA A 104 7.99 12.44 24.00
C ALA A 104 8.54 13.43 22.96
N VAL A 105 9.78 13.23 22.48
CA VAL A 105 10.46 14.11 21.51
C VAL A 105 10.55 13.42 20.13
N GLN A 106 10.96 12.16 20.13
CA GLN A 106 10.91 11.32 18.91
C GLN A 106 9.89 10.21 19.13
N ILE A 107 8.71 10.44 18.62
CA ILE A 107 7.65 9.45 18.66
C ILE A 107 7.95 8.33 17.64
N LYS A 108 7.74 7.09 18.07
CA LYS A 108 7.94 5.89 17.24
C LYS A 108 7.05 4.75 17.72
N LEU A 109 6.79 3.81 16.82
CA LEU A 109 6.14 2.53 17.12
C LEU A 109 7.21 1.43 17.11
N PRO A 110 7.73 1.00 18.27
CA PRO A 110 8.75 -0.05 18.32
C PRO A 110 8.19 -1.37 17.79
N LEU A 111 9.05 -2.17 17.13
CA LEU A 111 8.66 -3.47 16.61
C LEU A 111 8.09 -4.41 17.69
N LYS A 112 8.63 -4.33 18.92
CA LYS A 112 8.12 -5.12 20.07
C LYS A 112 6.67 -4.75 20.37
N ASN A 113 6.35 -3.45 20.39
CA ASN A 113 5.02 -2.95 20.67
C ASN A 113 4.05 -3.26 19.49
N LEU A 114 4.50 -3.11 18.25
CA LEU A 114 3.70 -3.52 17.09
C LEU A 114 3.32 -5.01 17.16
N LYS A 115 4.24 -5.87 17.62
CA LYS A 115 4.00 -7.31 17.79
C LYS A 115 3.06 -7.65 18.96
N SER A 116 2.88 -6.77 19.95
CA SER A 116 1.96 -6.96 21.07
C SER A 116 0.52 -6.58 20.74
N ILE A 117 0.27 -5.94 19.61
CA ILE A 117 -1.10 -5.60 19.19
C ILE A 117 -1.87 -6.90 18.89
N GLU A 118 -2.93 -7.12 19.65
CA GLU A 118 -3.82 -8.25 19.44
C GLU A 118 -4.84 -7.93 18.37
N VAL A 119 -4.84 -8.72 17.31
CA VAL A 119 -5.87 -8.64 16.26
C VAL A 119 -7.01 -9.59 16.61
N PRO A 120 -8.25 -9.12 16.78
CA PRO A 120 -9.36 -9.98 17.12
C PRO A 120 -9.66 -10.94 15.96
N PHE A 121 -9.85 -12.22 16.28
CA PHE A 121 -10.28 -13.24 15.35
C PHE A 121 -11.70 -13.69 15.67
N ILE A 122 -12.50 -13.82 14.63
CA ILE A 122 -13.82 -14.43 14.69
C ILE A 122 -13.72 -15.94 14.37
N PRO A 123 -14.74 -16.73 14.69
CA PRO A 123 -14.73 -18.17 14.40
C PRO A 123 -14.36 -18.48 12.95
N THR A 124 -13.61 -19.55 12.74
CA THR A 124 -13.08 -19.95 11.42
C THR A 124 -14.16 -20.04 10.33
N TYR A 125 -15.36 -20.46 10.69
CA TYR A 125 -16.49 -20.53 9.75
C TYR A 125 -16.87 -19.15 9.20
N GLU A 126 -16.89 -18.13 10.04
CA GLU A 126 -17.20 -16.74 9.64
C GLU A 126 -16.05 -16.14 8.86
N MET A 127 -14.79 -16.39 9.27
CA MET A 127 -13.61 -15.97 8.53
C MET A 127 -13.63 -16.46 7.08
N LYS A 128 -13.98 -17.72 6.86
CA LYS A 128 -14.11 -18.31 5.52
C LYS A 128 -15.13 -17.63 4.63
N LYS A 129 -16.10 -16.93 5.20
CA LYS A 129 -17.10 -16.15 4.44
C LYS A 129 -16.64 -14.72 4.19
N ILE A 130 -16.03 -14.09 5.18
CA ILE A 130 -15.69 -12.66 5.16
C ILE A 130 -14.41 -12.41 4.38
N VAL A 131 -13.36 -13.18 4.62
CA VAL A 131 -12.04 -12.97 4.00
C VAL A 131 -12.09 -12.93 2.47
N PRO A 132 -12.82 -13.82 1.77
CA PRO A 132 -12.95 -13.73 0.31
C PRO A 132 -13.59 -12.41 -0.17
N VAL A 133 -14.52 -11.86 0.61
CA VAL A 133 -15.16 -10.57 0.30
C VAL A 133 -14.15 -9.43 0.46
N LEU A 134 -13.38 -9.43 1.56
CA LEU A 134 -12.33 -8.44 1.80
C LEU A 134 -11.24 -8.48 0.72
N ASN A 135 -10.82 -9.68 0.31
CA ASN A 135 -9.86 -9.86 -0.78
C ASN A 135 -10.40 -9.32 -2.10
N LYS A 136 -11.69 -9.52 -2.37
CA LYS A 136 -12.33 -8.96 -3.57
C LYS A 136 -12.36 -7.43 -3.53
N ILE A 137 -12.61 -6.83 -2.36
CA ILE A 137 -12.56 -5.37 -2.19
C ILE A 137 -11.16 -4.85 -2.48
N ILE A 138 -10.10 -5.45 -1.91
CA ILE A 138 -8.71 -5.08 -2.18
C ILE A 138 -8.39 -5.18 -3.66
N LYS A 139 -8.83 -6.27 -4.31
CA LYS A 139 -8.63 -6.46 -5.75
C LYS A 139 -9.27 -5.34 -6.58
N VAL A 140 -10.54 -5.00 -6.30
CA VAL A 140 -11.26 -3.92 -6.99
C VAL A 140 -10.57 -2.57 -6.76
N ILE A 141 -10.13 -2.28 -5.53
CA ILE A 141 -9.38 -1.05 -5.24
C ILE A 141 -8.11 -0.99 -6.09
N GLN A 142 -7.34 -2.08 -6.15
CA GLN A 142 -6.11 -2.15 -6.94
C GLN A 142 -6.38 -1.95 -8.43
N GLU A 143 -7.40 -2.60 -8.99
CA GLU A 143 -7.78 -2.47 -10.40
C GLU A 143 -8.16 -1.03 -10.73
N ASN A 144 -8.99 -0.39 -9.91
CA ASN A 144 -9.40 1.00 -10.07
C ASN A 144 -8.21 1.98 -10.00
N LEU A 145 -7.26 1.74 -9.09
CA LEU A 145 -6.06 2.58 -8.98
C LEU A 145 -5.18 2.47 -10.23
N ILE A 146 -4.99 1.26 -10.76
CA ILE A 146 -4.21 1.03 -12.00
C ILE A 146 -4.90 1.70 -13.19
N GLU A 147 -6.23 1.56 -13.31
CA GLU A 147 -7.00 2.20 -14.36
C GLU A 147 -6.94 3.72 -14.26
N SER A 148 -7.13 4.29 -13.08
CA SER A 148 -7.03 5.74 -12.84
C SER A 148 -5.65 6.27 -13.23
N LEU A 149 -4.58 5.53 -12.93
CA LEU A 149 -3.23 5.90 -13.34
C LEU A 149 -3.06 5.86 -14.87
N ALA A 150 -3.62 4.86 -15.53
CA ALA A 150 -3.58 4.77 -16.98
C ALA A 150 -4.37 5.90 -17.67
N LEU A 151 -5.56 6.22 -17.17
CA LEU A 151 -6.38 7.33 -17.66
C LEU A 151 -5.70 8.69 -17.44
N THR A 152 -5.03 8.88 -16.29
CA THR A 152 -4.24 10.09 -16.02
C THR A 152 -3.11 10.24 -17.04
N LYS A 153 -2.35 9.19 -17.30
CA LYS A 153 -1.30 9.19 -18.34
C LYS A 153 -1.84 9.50 -19.72
N LEU A 154 -2.99 8.92 -20.08
CA LEU A 154 -3.65 9.17 -21.36
C LEU A 154 -4.09 10.64 -21.48
N ARG A 155 -4.75 11.17 -20.45
CA ARG A 155 -5.14 12.60 -20.39
C ARG A 155 -3.92 13.51 -20.59
N ASP A 156 -2.84 13.26 -19.85
CA ASP A 156 -1.64 14.10 -19.87
C ASP A 156 -0.90 14.01 -21.22
N ALA A 157 -1.02 12.89 -21.94
CA ALA A 157 -0.48 12.73 -23.28
C ALA A 157 -1.35 13.39 -24.38
N LEU A 158 -2.67 13.40 -24.20
CA LEU A 158 -3.62 13.91 -25.21
C LEU A 158 -3.86 15.41 -25.04
N LEU A 159 -3.96 15.92 -23.81
CA LEU A 159 -4.33 17.31 -23.57
C LEU A 159 -3.44 18.33 -24.29
N PRO A 160 -2.09 18.23 -24.28
CA PRO A 160 -1.25 19.14 -25.04
C PRO A 160 -1.50 19.09 -26.55
N LYS A 161 -1.75 17.90 -27.09
CA LYS A 161 -1.99 17.71 -28.53
C LYS A 161 -3.33 18.28 -29.00
N ILE A 162 -4.34 18.21 -28.12
CA ILE A 162 -5.65 18.84 -28.39
C ILE A 162 -5.53 20.34 -28.33
N MET A 163 -4.79 20.88 -27.33
CA MET A 163 -4.61 22.32 -27.13
C MET A 163 -3.74 22.95 -28.22
N SER A 164 -2.77 22.20 -28.79
CA SER A 164 -1.96 22.67 -29.93
C SER A 164 -2.68 22.59 -31.28
N GLY A 165 -3.82 21.89 -31.34
CA GLY A 165 -4.54 21.63 -32.59
C GLY A 165 -3.96 20.48 -33.43
N ASP A 166 -3.00 19.73 -32.87
CA ASP A 166 -2.44 18.54 -33.54
C ASP A 166 -3.48 17.40 -33.65
N ILE A 167 -4.50 17.43 -32.79
CA ILE A 167 -5.65 16.51 -32.84
C ILE A 167 -6.91 17.36 -33.03
N ASP A 168 -7.56 17.16 -34.19
CA ASP A 168 -8.85 17.79 -34.47
C ASP A 168 -9.98 16.97 -33.79
N ILE A 169 -10.65 17.59 -32.82
CA ILE A 169 -11.75 16.97 -32.06
C ILE A 169 -13.10 17.11 -32.76
N GLN A 170 -13.22 17.94 -33.82
CA GLN A 170 -14.50 18.17 -34.51
C GLN A 170 -15.05 16.93 -35.22
N ASN A 171 -14.18 15.96 -35.52
CA ASN A 171 -14.53 14.72 -36.24
C ASN A 171 -14.59 13.49 -35.33
N ILE A 172 -14.53 13.64 -34.01
CA ILE A 172 -14.63 12.52 -33.06
C ILE A 172 -16.11 12.22 -32.79
N ASN A 173 -16.64 11.18 -33.42
CA ASN A 173 -17.96 10.66 -33.06
C ASN A 173 -17.90 10.02 -31.65
N ILE A 174 -18.47 10.67 -30.67
CA ILE A 174 -18.71 10.10 -29.34
C ILE A 174 -20.05 9.33 -29.43
N THR A 175 -19.97 8.04 -29.70
CA THR A 175 -21.12 7.11 -29.61
C THR A 175 -21.18 6.51 -28.20
#